data_d4835a07f2ad9850287241201b1e62fc
#
_entry.id   d4835a07f2ad9850287241201b1e62fc
#
_cell.length_a   1.000
_cell.length_b   1.000
_cell.length_c   1.000
_cell.angle_alpha   90.00
_cell.angle_beta   90.00
_cell.angle_gamma   90.00
#
_symmetry.space_group_name_H-M   'P 1'
#
loop_
_entity.id
_entity.type
_entity.pdbx_description
1 polymer ?
#
loop_
_entity_poly.entity_id
_entity_poly.type
_entity_poly.pdbx_seq_one_letter_code
_entity_poly.pdbx_strand_id
1 'polypeptide(L)'
;MILSTIFSAFLLFQVPTVSPSPTVTPRTVQTVQIEETVVQKHSINIGGKLLNYTTTTGFIPIRNSVTGDVEARMFYMAYTLDNPPAKRPLMFSFNGGPGSASVWLHLGALGPKRVKMQDEGWLPAPPYELV
;
A
#
# COMPACT_ATOMS: atom_id res chain seq x y z
N MET A 1 17.11 81.92 -31.02
CA MET A 1 16.66 80.73 -31.71
C MET A 1 16.97 79.56 -30.76
N ILE A 2 15.97 79.00 -30.10
CA ILE A 2 16.13 77.94 -29.15
C ILE A 2 15.46 76.71 -29.79
N LEU A 3 16.29 75.68 -30.18
CA LEU A 3 15.84 74.48 -30.76
C LEU A 3 15.48 73.51 -29.67
N SER A 4 14.16 73.17 -29.51
CA SER A 4 13.67 72.24 -28.57
C SER A 4 13.64 70.82 -29.17
N THR A 5 14.51 69.96 -28.67
CA THR A 5 14.56 68.52 -29.08
C THR A 5 13.57 67.69 -28.24
N ILE A 6 12.52 67.24 -28.82
CA ILE A 6 11.54 66.34 -28.20
C ILE A 6 12.10 64.92 -28.27
N PHE A 7 12.44 64.36 -27.09
CA PHE A 7 12.87 62.95 -26.97
C PHE A 7 11.62 62.07 -26.76
N SER A 8 11.25 61.34 -27.82
CA SER A 8 10.11 60.42 -27.76
C SER A 8 10.59 59.08 -27.18
N ALA A 9 10.22 58.77 -25.95
CA ALA A 9 10.53 57.49 -25.32
C ALA A 9 9.51 56.43 -25.79
N PHE A 10 10.00 55.47 -26.57
CA PHE A 10 9.22 54.32 -27.01
C PHE A 10 9.24 53.27 -25.91
N LEU A 11 8.13 53.07 -25.19
CA LEU A 11 7.97 52.04 -24.19
C LEU A 11 7.69 50.71 -24.92
N LEU A 12 8.69 49.81 -24.97
CA LEU A 12 8.53 48.45 -25.47
C LEU A 12 7.80 47.64 -24.39
N PHE A 13 6.53 47.34 -24.63
CA PHE A 13 5.78 46.37 -23.86
C PHE A 13 6.28 44.95 -24.22
N GLN A 14 7.02 44.32 -23.32
CA GLN A 14 7.35 42.92 -23.43
C GLN A 14 6.12 42.08 -23.06
N VAL A 15 5.56 41.38 -24.03
CA VAL A 15 4.49 40.35 -23.80
C VAL A 15 5.16 39.14 -23.16
N PRO A 16 4.70 38.65 -21.99
CA PRO A 16 5.26 37.47 -21.40
C PRO A 16 4.99 36.26 -22.30
N THR A 17 6.03 35.60 -22.74
CA THR A 17 5.95 34.32 -23.45
C THR A 17 5.48 33.26 -22.47
N VAL A 18 4.27 32.74 -22.68
CA VAL A 18 3.74 31.61 -21.95
C VAL A 18 4.56 30.37 -22.30
N SER A 19 5.29 29.85 -21.33
CA SER A 19 6.03 28.59 -21.47
C SER A 19 5.02 27.45 -21.73
N PRO A 20 5.26 26.56 -22.72
CA PRO A 20 4.34 25.46 -22.98
C PRO A 20 4.27 24.53 -21.75
N SER A 21 3.06 24.23 -21.28
CA SER A 21 2.82 23.24 -20.24
C SER A 21 3.44 21.89 -20.61
N PRO A 22 4.05 21.18 -19.67
CA PRO A 22 4.61 19.87 -19.95
C PRO A 22 3.51 18.92 -20.47
N THR A 23 3.74 18.38 -21.66
CA THR A 23 2.88 17.34 -22.25
C THR A 23 2.91 16.11 -21.34
N VAL A 24 1.80 15.80 -20.68
CA VAL A 24 1.67 14.58 -19.88
C VAL A 24 1.68 13.39 -20.85
N THR A 25 2.79 12.69 -20.88
CA THR A 25 2.88 11.42 -21.62
C THR A 25 1.90 10.43 -21.00
N PRO A 26 1.03 9.76 -21.77
CA PRO A 26 0.14 8.75 -21.23
C PRO A 26 0.96 7.67 -20.55
N ARG A 27 0.77 7.50 -19.24
CA ARG A 27 1.39 6.41 -18.51
C ARG A 27 0.78 5.11 -19.02
N THR A 28 1.58 4.28 -19.65
CA THR A 28 1.17 2.93 -20.05
C THR A 28 0.69 2.21 -18.79
N VAL A 29 -0.59 1.91 -18.74
CA VAL A 29 -1.16 1.08 -17.66
C VAL A 29 -0.56 -0.30 -17.85
N GLN A 30 0.43 -0.65 -17.05
CA GLN A 30 0.91 -2.02 -16.99
C GLN A 30 -0.26 -2.89 -16.53
N THR A 31 -0.67 -3.82 -17.38
CA THR A 31 -1.65 -4.85 -17.03
C THR A 31 -1.04 -5.63 -15.87
N VAL A 32 -1.50 -5.35 -14.66
CA VAL A 32 -1.09 -6.11 -13.48
C VAL A 32 -1.54 -7.54 -13.70
N GLN A 33 -0.60 -8.45 -13.89
CA GLN A 33 -0.85 -9.89 -13.96
C GLN A 33 -1.65 -10.25 -12.70
N ILE A 34 -2.68 -11.05 -12.85
CA ILE A 34 -3.44 -11.59 -11.72
C ILE A 34 -2.48 -12.56 -11.04
N GLU A 35 -1.90 -12.12 -9.92
CA GLU A 35 -1.09 -13.03 -9.10
C GLU A 35 -2.00 -14.11 -8.57
N GLU A 36 -1.61 -15.36 -8.81
CA GLU A 36 -2.33 -16.51 -8.31
C GLU A 36 -2.38 -16.49 -6.78
N THR A 37 -3.48 -17.00 -6.22
CA THR A 37 -3.60 -17.18 -4.78
C THR A 37 -2.56 -18.19 -4.30
N VAL A 38 -1.70 -17.76 -3.37
CA VAL A 38 -0.67 -18.61 -2.77
C VAL A 38 -1.20 -19.24 -1.50
N VAL A 39 -1.10 -20.55 -1.40
CA VAL A 39 -1.55 -21.32 -0.23
C VAL A 39 -0.36 -22.09 0.34
N GLN A 40 -0.09 -21.93 1.64
CA GLN A 40 1.01 -22.60 2.34
C GLN A 40 0.55 -23.16 3.67
N LYS A 41 1.08 -24.34 4.02
CA LYS A 41 0.84 -25.00 5.31
C LYS A 41 1.98 -24.75 6.27
N HIS A 42 1.64 -24.50 7.51
CA HIS A 42 2.57 -24.21 8.58
C HIS A 42 2.19 -24.90 9.87
N SER A 43 3.13 -24.97 10.79
CA SER A 43 2.88 -25.37 12.16
C SER A 43 3.56 -24.40 13.13
N ILE A 44 2.93 -24.19 14.29
CA ILE A 44 3.45 -23.36 15.36
C ILE A 44 3.13 -24.01 16.70
N ASN A 45 4.06 -23.91 17.66
CA ASN A 45 3.83 -24.35 19.03
C ASN A 45 3.46 -23.15 19.90
N ILE A 46 2.26 -23.16 20.47
CA ILE A 46 1.79 -22.12 21.39
C ILE A 46 1.42 -22.78 22.70
N GLY A 47 2.12 -22.42 23.77
CA GLY A 47 1.87 -22.96 25.12
C GLY A 47 1.97 -24.49 25.19
N GLY A 48 2.92 -25.10 24.48
CA GLY A 48 3.09 -26.56 24.40
C GLY A 48 2.12 -27.29 23.49
N LYS A 49 1.19 -26.57 22.83
CA LYS A 49 0.24 -27.14 21.90
C LYS A 49 0.66 -26.87 20.44
N LEU A 50 0.88 -27.92 19.66
CA LEU A 50 1.16 -27.81 18.23
C LEU A 50 -0.14 -27.45 17.49
N LEU A 51 -0.12 -26.35 16.75
CA LEU A 51 -1.20 -25.90 15.90
C LEU A 51 -0.74 -25.95 14.44
N ASN A 52 -1.46 -26.68 13.60
CA ASN A 52 -1.28 -26.66 12.16
C ASN A 52 -2.25 -25.65 11.55
N TYR A 53 -1.75 -24.80 10.66
CA TYR A 53 -2.56 -23.77 10.03
C TYR A 53 -2.15 -23.56 8.58
N THR A 54 -3.08 -23.05 7.81
CA THR A 54 -2.89 -22.71 6.40
C THR A 54 -2.89 -21.20 6.25
N THR A 55 -1.89 -20.66 5.54
CA THR A 55 -1.84 -19.28 5.10
C THR A 55 -2.30 -19.19 3.65
N THR A 56 -3.22 -18.28 3.38
CA THR A 56 -3.69 -17.96 2.04
C THR A 56 -3.46 -16.50 1.76
N THR A 57 -2.70 -16.17 0.70
CA THR A 57 -2.46 -14.79 0.26
C THR A 57 -2.96 -14.60 -1.15
N GLY A 58 -3.51 -13.42 -1.42
CA GLY A 58 -4.03 -13.13 -2.74
C GLY A 58 -4.65 -11.73 -2.82
N PHE A 59 -5.44 -11.52 -3.85
CA PHE A 59 -6.13 -10.25 -4.08
C PHE A 59 -7.63 -10.46 -4.21
N ILE A 60 -8.40 -9.64 -3.50
CA ILE A 60 -9.86 -9.56 -3.65
C ILE A 60 -10.17 -8.44 -4.64
N PRO A 61 -10.83 -8.71 -5.77
CA PRO A 61 -11.21 -7.69 -6.71
C PRO A 61 -12.34 -6.82 -6.14
N ILE A 62 -12.15 -5.51 -6.19
CA ILE A 62 -13.20 -4.53 -5.91
C ILE A 62 -13.82 -4.15 -7.24
N ARG A 63 -15.12 -4.40 -7.37
CA ARG A 63 -15.84 -4.23 -8.62
C ARG A 63 -16.79 -3.04 -8.55
N ASN A 64 -16.91 -2.35 -9.67
CA ASN A 64 -17.98 -1.38 -9.88
C ASN A 64 -19.33 -2.08 -9.75
N SER A 65 -20.23 -1.53 -8.95
CA SER A 65 -21.54 -2.13 -8.68
C SER A 65 -22.51 -2.06 -9.87
N VAL A 66 -22.24 -1.23 -10.86
CA VAL A 66 -23.09 -1.01 -12.03
C VAL A 66 -22.56 -1.78 -13.23
N THR A 67 -21.24 -1.67 -13.54
CA THR A 67 -20.64 -2.28 -14.73
C THR A 67 -20.06 -3.67 -14.48
N GLY A 68 -19.76 -4.01 -13.23
CA GLY A 68 -19.06 -5.24 -12.87
C GLY A 68 -17.55 -5.23 -13.09
N ASP A 69 -17.00 -4.14 -13.65
CA ASP A 69 -15.58 -4.00 -13.93
C ASP A 69 -14.74 -3.98 -12.65
N VAL A 70 -13.52 -4.51 -12.72
CA VAL A 70 -12.59 -4.46 -11.60
C VAL A 70 -11.95 -3.07 -11.54
N GLU A 71 -12.29 -2.29 -10.52
CA GLU A 71 -11.75 -0.94 -10.28
C GLU A 71 -10.49 -0.95 -9.41
N ALA A 72 -10.40 -1.90 -8.49
CA ALA A 72 -9.26 -2.04 -7.59
C ALA A 72 -9.08 -3.50 -7.17
N ARG A 73 -7.94 -3.79 -6.53
CA ARG A 73 -7.63 -5.08 -5.92
C ARG A 73 -7.10 -4.85 -4.51
N MET A 74 -7.70 -5.52 -3.55
CA MET A 74 -7.27 -5.47 -2.16
C MET A 74 -6.45 -6.71 -1.84
N PHE A 75 -5.18 -6.52 -1.50
CA PHE A 75 -4.35 -7.60 -0.99
C PHE A 75 -4.90 -8.11 0.34
N TYR A 76 -4.91 -9.42 0.51
CA TYR A 76 -5.25 -10.04 1.78
C TYR A 76 -4.30 -11.17 2.15
N MET A 77 -4.20 -11.43 3.43
CA MET A 77 -3.56 -12.59 4.00
C MET A 77 -4.49 -13.21 5.04
N ALA A 78 -4.83 -14.47 4.86
CA ALA A 78 -5.71 -15.21 5.76
C ALA A 78 -4.96 -16.34 6.44
N TYR A 79 -5.25 -16.57 7.72
CA TYR A 79 -4.73 -17.66 8.53
C TYR A 79 -5.90 -18.52 9.00
N THR A 80 -5.91 -19.77 8.61
CA THR A 80 -6.94 -20.72 8.99
C THR A 80 -6.34 -21.91 9.72
N LEU A 81 -6.85 -22.22 10.89
CA LEU A 81 -6.43 -23.41 11.62
C LEU A 81 -6.89 -24.66 10.86
N ASP A 82 -6.00 -25.63 10.68
CA ASP A 82 -6.35 -26.94 10.15
C ASP A 82 -7.17 -27.70 11.21
N ASN A 83 -8.22 -28.42 10.79
CA ASN A 83 -9.14 -29.13 11.67
C ASN A 83 -9.70 -28.28 12.83
N PRO A 84 -10.37 -27.15 12.52
CA PRO A 84 -10.88 -26.27 13.56
C PRO A 84 -12.04 -26.92 14.32
N PRO A 85 -12.29 -26.51 15.58
CA PRO A 85 -13.55 -26.80 16.27
C PRO A 85 -14.75 -26.31 15.45
N ALA A 86 -15.91 -26.95 15.58
CA ALA A 86 -17.09 -26.76 14.74
C ALA A 86 -17.62 -25.30 14.62
N LYS A 87 -17.26 -24.43 15.57
CA LYS A 87 -17.66 -23.01 15.55
C LYS A 87 -16.46 -22.15 15.93
N ARG A 88 -15.91 -21.41 14.99
CA ARG A 88 -14.88 -20.41 15.25
C ARG A 88 -15.32 -19.04 14.74
N PRO A 89 -15.05 -17.98 15.49
CA PRO A 89 -15.25 -16.63 15.00
C PRO A 89 -14.27 -16.34 13.87
N LEU A 90 -14.69 -15.50 12.91
CA LEU A 90 -13.83 -14.90 11.90
C LEU A 90 -13.49 -13.49 12.33
N MET A 91 -12.21 -13.14 12.25
CA MET A 91 -11.72 -11.79 12.54
C MET A 91 -11.15 -11.17 11.28
N PHE A 92 -11.62 -9.96 10.96
CA PHE A 92 -11.01 -9.10 9.95
C PHE A 92 -10.18 -8.04 10.65
N SER A 93 -8.97 -7.81 10.15
CA SER A 93 -8.05 -6.81 10.70
C SER A 93 -7.49 -5.95 9.59
N PHE A 94 -7.67 -4.65 9.71
CA PHE A 94 -7.07 -3.65 8.82
C PHE A 94 -6.71 -2.40 9.62
N ASN A 95 -5.60 -1.78 9.23
CA ASN A 95 -5.18 -0.54 9.85
C ASN A 95 -6.08 0.61 9.42
N GLY A 96 -6.31 1.56 10.32
CA GLY A 96 -7.08 2.77 10.07
C GLY A 96 -6.19 3.94 9.69
N GLY A 97 -6.83 5.06 9.33
CA GLY A 97 -6.17 6.28 8.90
C GLY A 97 -5.78 6.23 7.41
N PRO A 98 -5.96 7.31 6.64
CA PRO A 98 -5.59 7.30 5.24
C PRO A 98 -4.09 7.04 5.08
N GLY A 99 -3.71 6.05 4.26
CA GLY A 99 -2.33 5.74 3.92
C GLY A 99 -1.56 4.85 4.91
N SER A 100 -2.17 4.36 5.99
CA SER A 100 -1.49 3.48 6.94
C SER A 100 -1.59 2.02 6.52
N ALA A 101 -0.45 1.36 6.33
CA ALA A 101 -0.40 -0.03 5.88
C ALA A 101 -0.74 -1.02 6.99
N SER A 102 -1.56 -2.04 6.66
CA SER A 102 -1.95 -3.11 7.61
C SER A 102 -0.79 -4.03 8.00
N VAL A 103 0.37 -3.89 7.37
CA VAL A 103 1.59 -4.63 7.75
C VAL A 103 1.97 -4.40 9.22
N TRP A 104 1.70 -3.23 9.77
CA TRP A 104 1.94 -2.91 11.18
C TRP A 104 1.12 -3.78 12.13
N LEU A 105 -0.12 -4.07 11.77
CA LEU A 105 -0.94 -5.03 12.54
C LEU A 105 -0.48 -6.47 12.29
N HIS A 106 -0.17 -6.82 11.05
CA HIS A 106 0.21 -8.16 10.68
C HIS A 106 1.53 -8.60 11.35
N LEU A 107 2.62 -7.88 11.09
CA LEU A 107 3.97 -8.23 11.60
C LEU A 107 4.28 -7.63 12.98
N GLY A 108 3.50 -6.66 13.44
CA GLY A 108 3.72 -6.01 14.72
C GLY A 108 2.88 -6.54 15.87
N ALA A 109 1.68 -7.08 15.59
CA ALA A 109 0.74 -7.41 16.68
C ALA A 109 -0.03 -8.72 16.52
N LEU A 110 -0.68 -8.96 15.36
CA LEU A 110 -1.73 -9.99 15.24
C LEU A 110 -1.33 -11.22 14.42
N GLY A 111 -0.25 -11.13 13.63
CA GLY A 111 0.22 -12.27 12.84
C GLY A 111 0.80 -13.40 13.70
N PRO A 112 0.84 -14.63 13.17
CA PRO A 112 1.43 -15.77 13.86
C PRO A 112 2.95 -15.66 14.03
N LYS A 113 3.58 -14.81 13.25
CA LYS A 113 4.98 -14.40 13.37
C LYS A 113 5.05 -12.88 13.43
N ARG A 114 5.88 -12.37 14.31
CA ARG A 114 6.05 -10.94 14.55
C ARG A 114 7.51 -10.55 14.47
N VAL A 115 7.77 -9.31 14.11
CA VAL A 115 9.12 -8.76 14.22
C VAL A 115 9.52 -8.72 15.69
N LYS A 116 10.67 -9.28 16.02
CA LYS A 116 11.24 -9.22 17.36
C LYS A 116 11.62 -7.77 17.67
N MET A 117 11.02 -7.21 18.71
CA MET A 117 11.31 -5.85 19.18
C MET A 117 11.92 -5.91 20.58
N GLN A 118 12.55 -4.81 20.98
CA GLN A 118 12.96 -4.58 22.37
C GLN A 118 11.74 -4.22 23.24
N ASP A 119 11.90 -4.26 24.55
CA ASP A 119 10.80 -4.05 25.49
C ASP A 119 10.13 -2.68 25.31
N GLU A 120 10.89 -1.65 24.94
CA GLU A 120 10.37 -0.31 24.66
C GLU A 120 9.80 -0.13 23.25
N GLY A 121 9.73 -1.21 22.45
CA GLY A 121 9.20 -1.19 21.09
C GLY A 121 10.18 -0.75 20.01
N TRP A 122 11.45 -0.56 20.33
CA TRP A 122 12.48 -0.26 19.34
C TRP A 122 12.92 -1.52 18.58
N LEU A 123 13.38 -1.31 17.35
CA LEU A 123 14.02 -2.40 16.59
C LEU A 123 15.41 -2.70 17.16
N PRO A 124 15.79 -3.98 17.32
CA PRO A 124 17.15 -4.35 17.64
C PRO A 124 18.11 -4.00 16.51
N ALA A 125 19.41 -4.11 16.75
CA ALA A 125 20.38 -4.06 15.67
C ALA A 125 20.18 -5.25 14.70
N PRO A 126 20.42 -5.06 13.38
CA PRO A 126 20.34 -6.17 12.42
C PRO A 126 21.32 -7.30 12.78
N PRO A 127 21.02 -8.55 12.38
CA PRO A 127 19.91 -8.98 11.53
C PRO A 127 18.56 -8.99 12.27
N TYR A 128 17.47 -8.64 11.56
CA TYR A 128 16.14 -8.67 12.12
C TYR A 128 15.57 -10.09 12.12
N GLU A 129 14.85 -10.44 13.19
CA GLU A 129 14.26 -11.76 13.39
C GLU A 129 12.75 -11.71 13.45
N LEU A 130 12.11 -12.79 12.98
CA LEU A 130 10.68 -13.05 13.20
C LEU A 130 10.53 -14.07 14.34
N VAL A 131 9.67 -13.76 15.29
CA VAL A 131 9.35 -14.62 16.44
C VAL A 131 7.89 -15.04 16.43
#